data_66bd7af47f392100cad615dd859f87fc
#
_entry.id   66bd7af47f392100cad615dd859f87fc
#
_cell.length_a   1.000
_cell.length_b   1.000
_cell.length_c   1.000
_cell.angle_alpha   90.00
_cell.angle_beta   90.00
_cell.angle_gamma   90.00
#
_symmetry.space_group_name_H-M   'P 1'
#
loop_
_entity.id
_entity.type
_entity.pdbx_description
1 polymer ?
#
loop_
_entity_poly.entity_id
_entity_poly.type
_entity_poly.pdbx_seq_one_letter_code
_entity_poly.pdbx_strand_id
1 'polypeptide(L)'
;KTKYRIIGTHYTKHNKTFLAEHEEVVVSSNSFTYEDFLEVRYMSFMFFAVFQLSFQRWFFQFVRHLGIYPSKFFSHFFKPDRNSNWPERYISFIDTLKNAFEAELHETREDMVANAKKIFEANGNDVGDAVRLNLNYGGRLSYLENDWVKPVLLRHLNEIMNGKLSSEDRNLASLLIDLSEREQVDLKNICEKEPLNISFDVINWKKNKFMEPLHNLKMSEKLL
;
A
#
# COMPACT_ATOMS: atom_id res chain seq x y z
N LYS A 1 -4.65 -18.91 -19.12
CA LYS A 1 -5.21 -17.71 -19.78
C LYS A 1 -4.23 -16.57 -19.63
N THR A 2 -4.03 -15.81 -20.69
CA THR A 2 -3.21 -14.59 -20.70
C THR A 2 -4.08 -13.35 -20.93
N LYS A 3 -3.58 -12.21 -20.52
CA LYS A 3 -4.13 -10.88 -20.80
C LYS A 3 -3.00 -9.91 -21.10
N TYR A 4 -3.32 -8.75 -21.61
CA TYR A 4 -2.36 -7.71 -22.01
C TYR A 4 -2.48 -6.49 -21.13
N ARG A 5 -1.34 -5.90 -20.75
CA ARG A 5 -1.29 -4.59 -20.09
C ARG A 5 -0.15 -3.73 -20.62
N ILE A 6 -0.27 -2.43 -20.45
CA ILE A 6 0.78 -1.48 -20.79
C ILE A 6 1.89 -1.53 -19.75
N ILE A 7 3.14 -1.41 -20.18
CA ILE A 7 4.29 -1.13 -19.32
C ILE A 7 4.35 0.38 -19.05
N GLY A 8 4.18 0.77 -17.81
CA GLY A 8 3.77 2.09 -17.33
C GLY A 8 4.59 3.33 -17.72
N THR A 9 5.67 3.22 -18.50
CA THR A 9 6.51 4.39 -18.84
C THR A 9 6.91 4.45 -20.32
N HIS A 10 6.57 3.42 -21.08
CA HIS A 10 7.04 3.29 -22.45
C HIS A 10 5.89 3.42 -23.45
N TYR A 11 5.46 4.67 -23.63
CA TYR A 11 4.51 5.07 -24.68
C TYR A 11 4.97 6.35 -25.35
N THR A 12 4.67 6.48 -26.63
CA THR A 12 5.03 7.67 -27.42
C THR A 12 4.11 7.82 -28.62
N LYS A 13 4.09 9.01 -29.21
CA LYS A 13 3.43 9.26 -30.48
C LYS A 13 4.50 9.61 -31.51
N HIS A 14 4.65 8.77 -32.53
CA HIS A 14 5.57 9.00 -33.63
C HIS A 14 4.79 9.03 -34.95
N ASN A 15 4.95 10.12 -35.73
CA ASN A 15 4.28 10.32 -37.02
C ASN A 15 2.76 10.01 -36.99
N LYS A 16 2.04 10.53 -35.99
CA LYS A 16 0.60 10.31 -35.71
C LYS A 16 0.25 8.87 -35.27
N THR A 17 1.21 7.96 -35.15
CA THR A 17 1.01 6.61 -34.64
C THR A 17 1.30 6.57 -33.15
N PHE A 18 0.34 6.11 -32.35
CA PHE A 18 0.53 5.82 -30.94
C PHE A 18 1.26 4.49 -30.77
N LEU A 19 2.36 4.51 -30.04
CA LEU A 19 3.17 3.34 -29.72
C LEU A 19 3.15 3.17 -28.20
N ALA A 20 2.87 1.98 -27.71
CA ALA A 20 2.95 1.62 -26.32
C ALA A 20 3.62 0.27 -26.16
N GLU A 21 4.60 0.19 -25.29
CA GLU A 21 5.14 -1.09 -24.86
C GLU A 21 4.13 -1.81 -23.97
N HIS A 22 4.04 -3.10 -24.13
CA HIS A 22 3.09 -3.93 -23.43
C HIS A 22 3.73 -5.26 -23.05
N GLU A 23 3.13 -5.89 -22.09
CA GLU A 23 3.45 -7.26 -21.72
C GLU A 23 2.22 -8.16 -21.80
N GLU A 24 2.44 -9.40 -22.13
CA GLU A 24 1.48 -10.47 -22.01
C GLU A 24 1.63 -11.12 -20.63
N VAL A 25 0.57 -11.08 -19.84
CA VAL A 25 0.59 -11.53 -18.44
C VAL A 25 -0.22 -12.82 -18.33
N VAL A 26 0.40 -13.89 -17.81
CA VAL A 26 -0.34 -15.11 -17.48
C VAL A 26 -1.18 -14.85 -16.23
N VAL A 27 -2.50 -14.81 -16.39
CA VAL A 27 -3.44 -14.50 -15.29
C VAL A 27 -4.13 -15.73 -14.73
N SER A 28 -4.02 -16.89 -15.38
CA SER A 28 -4.41 -18.19 -14.81
C SER A 28 -3.76 -19.34 -15.56
N SER A 29 -3.61 -20.48 -14.88
CA SER A 29 -3.08 -21.72 -15.44
C SER A 29 -3.76 -22.92 -14.78
N ASN A 30 -3.25 -24.13 -15.02
CA ASN A 30 -3.69 -25.32 -14.28
C ASN A 30 -3.26 -25.30 -12.80
N SER A 31 -2.32 -24.42 -12.43
CA SER A 31 -1.73 -24.35 -11.09
C SER A 31 -2.23 -23.18 -10.25
N PHE A 32 -2.86 -22.18 -10.86
CA PHE A 32 -3.42 -21.02 -10.15
C PHE A 32 -4.59 -20.42 -10.91
N THR A 33 -5.53 -19.82 -10.18
CA THR A 33 -6.72 -19.16 -10.69
C THR A 33 -6.48 -17.68 -11.00
N TYR A 34 -7.47 -17.01 -11.60
CA TYR A 34 -7.44 -15.56 -11.79
C TYR A 34 -7.51 -14.82 -10.45
N GLU A 35 -8.25 -15.35 -9.49
CA GLU A 35 -8.36 -14.84 -8.14
C GLU A 35 -7.02 -14.91 -7.41
N ASP A 36 -6.27 -16.02 -7.55
CA ASP A 36 -4.91 -16.14 -7.01
C ASP A 36 -3.96 -15.08 -7.61
N PHE A 37 -4.07 -14.84 -8.93
CA PHE A 37 -3.31 -13.78 -9.61
C PHE A 37 -3.62 -12.40 -9.01
N LEU A 38 -4.89 -12.07 -8.83
CA LEU A 38 -5.29 -10.79 -8.24
C LEU A 38 -4.81 -10.66 -6.78
N GLU A 39 -4.86 -11.73 -6.00
CA GLU A 39 -4.33 -11.72 -4.62
C GLU A 39 -2.83 -11.43 -4.59
N VAL A 40 -2.06 -12.06 -5.47
CA VAL A 40 -0.62 -11.75 -5.63
C VAL A 40 -0.41 -10.30 -6.08
N ARG A 41 -1.27 -9.78 -6.96
CA ARG A 41 -1.22 -8.39 -7.42
C ARG A 41 -1.46 -7.39 -6.28
N TYR A 42 -2.43 -7.67 -5.39
CA TYR A 42 -2.68 -6.86 -4.19
C TYR A 42 -1.52 -6.92 -3.20
N MET A 43 -0.97 -8.10 -2.96
CA MET A 43 0.22 -8.24 -2.11
C MET A 43 1.42 -7.48 -2.67
N SER A 44 1.67 -7.58 -3.98
CA SER A 44 2.74 -6.85 -4.66
C SER A 44 2.58 -5.32 -4.50
N PHE A 45 1.35 -4.82 -4.60
CA PHE A 45 1.05 -3.42 -4.33
C PHE A 45 1.42 -3.01 -2.89
N MET A 46 1.02 -3.80 -1.89
CA MET A 46 1.35 -3.49 -0.49
C MET A 46 2.84 -3.58 -0.22
N PHE A 47 3.55 -4.54 -0.81
CA PHE A 47 5.01 -4.58 -0.76
C PHE A 47 5.63 -3.31 -1.34
N PHE A 48 5.15 -2.84 -2.48
CA PHE A 48 5.59 -1.57 -3.06
C PHE A 48 5.30 -0.40 -2.12
N ALA A 49 4.09 -0.27 -1.60
CA ALA A 49 3.72 0.82 -0.70
C ALA A 49 4.58 0.84 0.58
N VAL A 50 4.77 -0.31 1.24
CA VAL A 50 5.51 -0.41 2.50
C VAL A 50 7.02 -0.24 2.29
N PHE A 51 7.61 -0.88 1.29
CA PHE A 51 9.07 -0.93 1.14
C PHE A 51 9.63 0.14 0.21
N GLN A 52 8.89 0.56 -0.82
CA GLN A 52 9.36 1.61 -1.75
C GLN A 52 8.88 3.01 -1.31
N LEU A 53 7.63 3.13 -0.86
CA LEU A 53 7.07 4.40 -0.42
C LEU A 53 7.13 4.61 1.10
N SER A 54 7.68 3.64 1.84
CA SER A 54 7.78 3.69 3.31
C SER A 54 6.43 3.82 4.03
N PHE A 55 5.32 3.40 3.38
CA PHE A 55 4.00 3.43 3.99
C PHE A 55 3.99 2.66 5.31
N GLN A 56 3.74 3.36 6.41
CA GLN A 56 3.64 2.81 7.77
C GLN A 56 4.80 1.87 8.15
N ARG A 57 6.02 2.24 7.78
CA ARG A 57 7.23 1.42 7.92
C ARG A 57 7.47 0.92 9.34
N TRP A 58 7.33 1.78 10.35
CA TRP A 58 7.56 1.41 11.75
C TRP A 58 6.50 0.45 12.28
N PHE A 59 5.25 0.67 11.90
CA PHE A 59 4.14 -0.21 12.23
C PHE A 59 4.37 -1.62 11.67
N PHE A 60 4.77 -1.77 10.41
CA PHE A 60 5.01 -3.09 9.81
C PHE A 60 6.25 -3.80 10.37
N GLN A 61 7.24 -3.07 10.87
CA GLN A 61 8.33 -3.67 11.63
C GLN A 61 7.83 -4.25 12.96
N PHE A 62 6.93 -3.54 13.63
CA PHE A 62 6.31 -4.03 14.85
C PHE A 62 5.39 -5.23 14.60
N VAL A 63 4.59 -5.23 13.53
CA VAL A 63 3.78 -6.38 13.11
C VAL A 63 4.65 -7.64 12.96
N ARG A 64 5.83 -7.52 12.34
CA ARG A 64 6.80 -8.62 12.25
C ARG A 64 7.33 -9.04 13.61
N HIS A 65 7.61 -8.10 14.51
CA HIS A 65 8.04 -8.39 15.87
C HIS A 65 7.00 -9.20 16.65
N LEU A 66 5.72 -8.97 16.42
CA LEU A 66 4.62 -9.79 16.97
C LEU A 66 4.50 -11.17 16.32
N GLY A 67 5.42 -11.56 15.44
CA GLY A 67 5.40 -12.84 14.73
C GLY A 67 4.39 -12.93 13.60
N ILE A 68 3.83 -11.81 13.16
CA ILE A 68 2.88 -11.76 12.06
C ILE A 68 3.64 -11.51 10.74
N TYR A 69 3.51 -12.43 9.79
CA TYR A 69 4.06 -12.24 8.45
C TYR A 69 3.33 -11.10 7.72
N PRO A 70 4.04 -10.16 7.09
CA PRO A 70 3.42 -9.06 6.33
C PRO A 70 2.40 -9.54 5.28
N SER A 71 2.67 -10.66 4.61
CA SER A 71 1.74 -11.24 3.63
C SER A 71 0.39 -11.61 4.25
N LYS A 72 0.37 -12.15 5.49
CA LYS A 72 -0.87 -12.43 6.22
C LYS A 72 -1.64 -11.15 6.52
N PHE A 73 -0.93 -10.09 6.94
CA PHE A 73 -1.54 -8.79 7.20
C PHE A 73 -2.11 -8.18 5.91
N PHE A 74 -1.35 -8.21 4.81
CA PHE A 74 -1.78 -7.66 3.52
C PHE A 74 -2.99 -8.39 2.97
N SER A 75 -3.01 -9.74 3.02
CA SER A 75 -4.18 -10.51 2.60
C SER A 75 -5.42 -10.14 3.43
N HIS A 76 -5.28 -9.98 4.74
CA HIS A 76 -6.36 -9.56 5.63
C HIS A 76 -6.83 -8.13 5.33
N PHE A 77 -5.92 -7.21 5.05
CA PHE A 77 -6.22 -5.82 4.67
C PHE A 77 -7.07 -5.73 3.40
N PHE A 78 -6.87 -6.62 2.42
CA PHE A 78 -7.66 -6.64 1.19
C PHE A 78 -8.96 -7.44 1.27
N LYS A 79 -9.23 -8.10 2.38
CA LYS A 79 -10.43 -8.94 2.58
C LYS A 79 -11.23 -8.48 3.83
N PRO A 80 -11.64 -7.19 3.92
CA PRO A 80 -12.46 -6.74 5.05
C PRO A 80 -13.79 -7.49 5.07
N ASP A 81 -14.24 -7.88 6.24
CA ASP A 81 -15.61 -8.37 6.42
C ASP A 81 -16.59 -7.24 6.11
N ARG A 82 -17.34 -7.37 5.03
CA ARG A 82 -18.30 -6.36 4.54
C ARG A 82 -19.49 -6.14 5.45
N ASN A 83 -19.77 -7.07 6.34
CA ASN A 83 -20.84 -6.95 7.34
C ASN A 83 -20.40 -6.16 8.58
N SER A 84 -19.11 -5.90 8.70
CA SER A 84 -18.53 -5.13 9.78
C SER A 84 -18.54 -3.63 9.47
N ASN A 85 -18.67 -2.80 10.52
CA ASN A 85 -18.64 -1.34 10.39
C ASN A 85 -17.19 -0.85 10.16
N TRP A 86 -16.72 -0.88 8.92
CA TRP A 86 -15.48 -0.29 8.48
C TRP A 86 -15.67 1.16 8.00
N PRO A 87 -14.64 2.02 8.08
CA PRO A 87 -14.71 3.35 7.47
C PRO A 87 -15.07 3.26 5.97
N GLU A 88 -16.07 4.02 5.54
CA GLU A 88 -16.52 4.01 4.14
C GLU A 88 -15.40 4.33 3.15
N ARG A 89 -14.52 5.29 3.50
CA ARG A 89 -13.37 5.67 2.68
C ARG A 89 -12.38 4.51 2.50
N TYR A 90 -12.17 3.70 3.54
CA TYR A 90 -11.34 2.49 3.41
C TYR A 90 -11.93 1.48 2.44
N ILE A 91 -13.23 1.19 2.59
CA ILE A 91 -13.94 0.26 1.69
C ILE A 91 -13.89 0.78 0.24
N SER A 92 -14.19 2.07 0.05
CA SER A 92 -14.12 2.72 -1.27
C SER A 92 -12.71 2.67 -1.87
N PHE A 93 -11.66 2.88 -1.06
CA PHE A 93 -10.27 2.77 -1.51
C PHE A 93 -9.97 1.36 -2.01
N ILE A 94 -10.33 0.32 -1.23
CA ILE A 94 -10.11 -1.09 -1.61
C ILE A 94 -10.84 -1.43 -2.91
N ASP A 95 -12.11 -1.03 -3.05
CA ASP A 95 -12.90 -1.33 -4.23
C ASP A 95 -12.36 -0.61 -5.47
N THR A 96 -12.02 0.66 -5.33
CA THR A 96 -11.44 1.45 -6.43
C THR A 96 -10.10 0.88 -6.89
N LEU A 97 -9.25 0.47 -5.94
CA LEU A 97 -7.95 -0.15 -6.25
C LEU A 97 -8.12 -1.51 -6.95
N LYS A 98 -9.04 -2.36 -6.47
CA LYS A 98 -9.34 -3.65 -7.11
C LYS A 98 -9.84 -3.46 -8.54
N ASN A 99 -10.80 -2.58 -8.73
CA ASN A 99 -11.34 -2.27 -10.06
C ASN A 99 -10.25 -1.73 -11.00
N ALA A 100 -9.33 -0.90 -10.50
CA ALA A 100 -8.22 -0.38 -11.31
C ALA A 100 -7.26 -1.49 -11.74
N PHE A 101 -6.94 -2.45 -10.87
CA PHE A 101 -6.08 -3.58 -11.21
C PHE A 101 -6.73 -4.55 -12.19
N GLU A 102 -8.03 -4.70 -12.16
CA GLU A 102 -8.75 -5.48 -13.16
C GLU A 102 -8.83 -4.75 -14.49
N ALA A 103 -9.06 -3.43 -14.47
CA ALA A 103 -9.17 -2.59 -15.65
C ALA A 103 -7.84 -2.39 -16.42
N GLU A 104 -6.66 -2.62 -15.74
CA GLU A 104 -5.37 -2.58 -16.45
C GLU A 104 -5.16 -3.78 -17.39
N LEU A 105 -5.99 -4.83 -17.28
CA LEU A 105 -5.84 -6.11 -17.99
C LEU A 105 -6.85 -6.24 -19.14
N HIS A 106 -6.35 -6.37 -20.35
CA HIS A 106 -7.14 -6.46 -21.57
C HIS A 106 -7.11 -7.87 -22.15
N GLU A 107 -8.20 -8.31 -22.79
CA GLU A 107 -8.29 -9.62 -23.41
C GLU A 107 -7.44 -9.71 -24.69
N THR A 108 -7.31 -8.60 -25.41
CA THR A 108 -6.51 -8.51 -26.63
C THR A 108 -5.52 -7.35 -26.58
N ARG A 109 -4.45 -7.45 -27.37
CA ARG A 109 -3.49 -6.37 -27.54
C ARG A 109 -4.14 -5.14 -28.18
N GLU A 110 -5.04 -5.36 -29.13
CA GLU A 110 -5.75 -4.32 -29.86
C GLU A 110 -6.63 -3.48 -28.92
N ASP A 111 -7.39 -4.13 -28.03
CA ASP A 111 -8.21 -3.45 -27.01
C ASP A 111 -7.34 -2.62 -26.05
N MET A 112 -6.22 -3.18 -25.62
CA MET A 112 -5.27 -2.48 -24.76
C MET A 112 -4.72 -1.23 -25.44
N VAL A 113 -4.25 -1.33 -26.69
CA VAL A 113 -3.71 -0.19 -27.44
C VAL A 113 -4.78 0.87 -27.69
N ALA A 114 -6.00 0.45 -28.03
CA ALA A 114 -7.13 1.36 -28.27
C ALA A 114 -7.50 2.13 -26.97
N ASN A 115 -7.57 1.44 -25.83
CA ASN A 115 -7.86 2.05 -24.55
C ASN A 115 -6.74 3.03 -24.12
N ALA A 116 -5.48 2.62 -24.25
CA ALA A 116 -4.34 3.45 -23.93
C ALA A 116 -4.29 4.74 -24.79
N LYS A 117 -4.55 4.60 -26.09
CA LYS A 117 -4.63 5.75 -26.99
C LYS A 117 -5.73 6.71 -26.57
N LYS A 118 -6.93 6.19 -26.22
CA LYS A 118 -8.04 7.01 -25.73
C LYS A 118 -7.68 7.78 -24.48
N ILE A 119 -7.03 7.12 -23.50
CA ILE A 119 -6.58 7.78 -22.27
C ILE A 119 -5.52 8.84 -22.57
N PHE A 120 -4.55 8.52 -23.42
CA PHE A 120 -3.48 9.42 -23.83
C PHE A 120 -4.04 10.70 -24.49
N GLU A 121 -4.99 10.56 -25.40
CA GLU A 121 -5.60 11.70 -26.08
C GLU A 121 -6.50 12.53 -25.14
N ALA A 122 -7.20 11.90 -24.21
CA ALA A 122 -8.05 12.58 -23.23
C ALA A 122 -7.23 13.36 -22.18
N ASN A 123 -6.02 12.90 -21.84
CA ASN A 123 -5.16 13.48 -20.81
C ASN A 123 -4.05 14.39 -21.38
N GLY A 124 -4.26 15.02 -22.52
CA GLY A 124 -3.29 15.95 -23.09
C GLY A 124 -1.96 15.30 -23.53
N ASN A 125 -2.05 14.08 -24.07
CA ASN A 125 -0.93 13.25 -24.50
C ASN A 125 -0.13 12.61 -23.34
N ASP A 126 -0.80 12.26 -22.27
CA ASP A 126 -0.26 11.44 -21.18
C ASP A 126 -1.21 10.27 -20.86
N VAL A 127 -0.67 9.10 -20.58
CA VAL A 127 -1.45 7.98 -20.00
C VAL A 127 -1.45 8.03 -18.48
N GLY A 128 -0.55 8.81 -17.91
CA GLY A 128 -0.53 9.23 -16.52
C GLY A 128 -0.72 8.11 -15.51
N ASP A 129 -1.60 8.38 -14.59
CA ASP A 129 -1.90 7.50 -13.47
C ASP A 129 -2.60 6.19 -13.86
N ALA A 130 -3.22 6.13 -15.04
CA ALA A 130 -3.92 4.94 -15.51
C ALA A 130 -3.00 3.72 -15.71
N VAL A 131 -1.69 3.95 -15.87
CA VAL A 131 -0.68 2.89 -16.06
C VAL A 131 0.33 2.80 -14.92
N ARG A 132 0.30 3.75 -13.98
CA ARG A 132 1.20 3.79 -12.81
C ARG A 132 0.45 3.50 -11.52
N LEU A 133 -0.41 2.48 -11.53
CA LEU A 133 -1.34 2.20 -10.44
C LEU A 133 -0.65 2.06 -9.08
N ASN A 134 0.50 1.36 -9.01
CA ASN A 134 1.22 1.23 -7.74
C ASN A 134 1.68 2.58 -7.20
N LEU A 135 2.17 3.47 -8.06
CA LEU A 135 2.65 4.79 -7.64
C LEU A 135 1.48 5.70 -7.25
N ASN A 136 0.42 5.73 -8.07
CA ASN A 136 -0.76 6.53 -7.81
C ASN A 136 -1.46 6.12 -6.52
N TYR A 137 -1.90 4.86 -6.42
CA TYR A 137 -2.62 4.38 -5.23
C TYR A 137 -1.72 4.27 -4.00
N GLY A 138 -0.45 3.91 -4.17
CA GLY A 138 0.52 3.88 -3.08
C GLY A 138 0.81 5.29 -2.56
N GLY A 139 0.93 6.28 -3.44
CA GLY A 139 1.05 7.69 -3.08
C GLY A 139 -0.20 8.21 -2.36
N ARG A 140 -1.40 7.89 -2.86
CA ARG A 140 -2.65 8.23 -2.17
C ARG A 140 -2.69 7.63 -0.77
N LEU A 141 -2.43 6.32 -0.65
CA LEU A 141 -2.41 5.61 0.63
C LEU A 141 -1.40 6.23 1.61
N SER A 142 -0.21 6.60 1.11
CA SER A 142 0.87 7.13 1.95
C SER A 142 0.68 8.58 2.36
N TYR A 143 0.05 9.42 1.52
CA TYR A 143 0.08 10.87 1.72
C TYR A 143 -1.30 11.54 1.80
N LEU A 144 -2.37 10.88 1.33
CA LEU A 144 -3.69 11.51 1.21
C LEU A 144 -4.79 10.85 2.03
N GLU A 145 -4.61 9.59 2.45
CA GLU A 145 -5.66 8.78 3.09
C GLU A 145 -5.44 8.60 4.61
N ASN A 146 -4.78 9.57 5.27
CA ASN A 146 -4.31 9.43 6.65
C ASN A 146 -5.41 9.32 7.69
N ASP A 147 -6.59 9.87 7.44
CA ASP A 147 -7.70 9.95 8.41
C ASP A 147 -8.31 8.59 8.80
N TRP A 148 -8.29 7.62 7.88
CA TRP A 148 -8.82 6.28 8.15
C TRP A 148 -7.74 5.20 8.34
N VAL A 149 -6.50 5.46 7.92
CA VAL A 149 -5.42 4.47 7.93
C VAL A 149 -5.16 3.93 9.32
N LYS A 150 -4.94 4.80 10.30
CA LYS A 150 -4.61 4.42 11.68
C LYS A 150 -5.67 3.51 12.32
N PRO A 151 -6.96 3.88 12.38
CA PRO A 151 -7.98 3.02 12.98
C PRO A 151 -8.14 1.70 12.23
N VAL A 152 -7.98 1.68 10.90
CA VAL A 152 -8.06 0.46 10.10
C VAL A 152 -6.90 -0.48 10.40
N LEU A 153 -5.66 0.00 10.42
CA LEU A 153 -4.49 -0.83 10.72
C LEU A 153 -4.55 -1.44 12.12
N LEU A 154 -4.93 -0.65 13.12
CA LEU A 154 -5.08 -1.13 14.51
C LEU A 154 -6.19 -2.19 14.63
N ARG A 155 -7.28 -2.01 13.91
CA ARG A 155 -8.36 -2.99 13.89
C ARG A 155 -7.93 -4.28 13.24
N HIS A 156 -7.31 -4.25 12.05
CA HIS A 156 -6.78 -5.45 11.39
C HIS A 156 -5.77 -6.17 12.27
N LEU A 157 -4.86 -5.44 12.93
CA LEU A 157 -3.92 -6.05 13.85
C LEU A 157 -4.63 -6.79 14.98
N ASN A 158 -5.63 -6.17 15.59
CA ASN A 158 -6.41 -6.80 16.67
C ASN A 158 -7.20 -8.03 16.18
N GLU A 159 -7.78 -7.98 14.98
CA GLU A 159 -8.50 -9.12 14.38
C GLU A 159 -7.55 -10.28 14.07
N ILE A 160 -6.36 -10.02 13.50
CA ILE A 160 -5.33 -11.04 13.23
C ILE A 160 -4.82 -11.69 14.52
N MET A 161 -4.76 -10.92 15.62
CA MET A 161 -4.41 -11.39 16.96
C MET A 161 -5.59 -12.04 17.71
N ASN A 162 -6.75 -12.21 17.05
CA ASN A 162 -7.97 -12.76 17.65
C ASN A 162 -8.41 -12.01 18.93
N GLY A 163 -8.29 -10.69 18.94
CA GLY A 163 -8.63 -9.85 20.10
C GLY A 163 -7.64 -9.92 21.28
N LYS A 164 -6.50 -10.60 21.11
CA LYS A 164 -5.49 -10.77 22.16
C LYS A 164 -4.42 -9.71 22.19
N LEU A 165 -4.59 -8.63 21.40
CA LEU A 165 -3.66 -7.51 21.42
C LEU A 165 -3.75 -6.80 22.78
N SER A 166 -2.63 -6.77 23.50
CA SER A 166 -2.57 -6.08 24.79
C SER A 166 -2.79 -4.56 24.63
N SER A 167 -3.20 -3.89 25.71
CA SER A 167 -3.33 -2.43 25.68
C SER A 167 -1.99 -1.73 25.42
N GLU A 168 -0.90 -2.29 25.95
CA GLU A 168 0.45 -1.79 25.73
C GLU A 168 0.87 -1.92 24.26
N ASP A 169 0.69 -3.10 23.65
CA ASP A 169 0.98 -3.31 22.24
C ASP A 169 0.12 -2.44 21.32
N ARG A 170 -1.15 -2.23 21.67
CA ARG A 170 -2.04 -1.33 20.94
C ARG A 170 -1.55 0.12 20.99
N ASN A 171 -1.14 0.60 22.16
CA ASN A 171 -0.60 1.94 22.32
C ASN A 171 0.71 2.11 21.54
N LEU A 172 1.56 1.09 21.59
CA LEU A 172 2.80 1.07 20.85
C LEU A 172 2.57 1.05 19.33
N ALA A 173 1.68 0.20 18.83
CA ALA A 173 1.30 0.18 17.43
C ALA A 173 0.76 1.55 16.97
N SER A 174 -0.09 2.19 17.79
CA SER A 174 -0.61 3.51 17.52
C SER A 174 0.50 4.56 17.41
N LEU A 175 1.45 4.57 18.35
CA LEU A 175 2.60 5.46 18.33
C LEU A 175 3.49 5.26 17.11
N LEU A 176 3.71 4.01 16.69
CA LEU A 176 4.53 3.69 15.52
C LEU A 176 3.87 4.07 14.19
N ILE A 177 2.54 4.07 14.14
CA ILE A 177 1.79 4.65 13.02
C ILE A 177 2.02 6.16 12.96
N ASP A 178 1.85 6.87 14.09
CA ASP A 178 2.09 8.33 14.18
C ASP A 178 3.53 8.69 13.78
N LEU A 179 4.49 7.88 14.20
CA LEU A 179 5.90 8.06 13.83
C LEU A 179 6.11 7.87 12.31
N SER A 180 5.49 6.84 11.73
CA SER A 180 5.57 6.59 10.28
C SER A 180 4.99 7.74 9.47
N GLU A 181 3.84 8.28 9.89
CA GLU A 181 3.20 9.43 9.26
C GLU A 181 4.05 10.69 9.33
N ARG A 182 4.79 10.88 10.43
CA ARG A 182 5.70 12.02 10.57
C ARG A 182 6.94 11.93 9.70
N GLU A 183 7.45 10.74 9.47
CA GLU A 183 8.59 10.54 8.57
C GLU A 183 8.19 10.70 7.09
N GLN A 184 6.93 10.55 6.75
CA GLN A 184 6.44 10.77 5.40
C GLN A 184 6.34 12.27 5.11
N VAL A 185 6.70 12.66 3.90
CA VAL A 185 6.51 14.05 3.44
C VAL A 185 5.02 14.28 3.29
N ASP A 186 4.46 15.15 4.13
CA ASP A 186 3.08 15.60 3.97
C ASP A 186 3.01 16.62 2.84
N LEU A 187 2.51 16.19 1.68
CA LEU A 187 2.37 17.04 0.50
C LEU A 187 1.31 18.15 0.69
N LYS A 188 0.41 18.01 1.67
CA LYS A 188 -0.61 19.01 1.99
C LYS A 188 -0.10 20.05 3.01
N ASN A 189 0.75 19.62 3.94
CA ASN A 189 1.25 20.42 5.03
C ASN A 189 2.77 20.27 5.14
N ILE A 190 3.51 21.04 4.34
CA ILE A 190 4.97 21.17 4.46
C ILE A 190 5.34 21.95 5.74
N CYS A 191 4.34 22.37 6.53
CA CYS A 191 4.49 23.18 7.71
C CYS A 191 4.90 22.36 8.94
N GLU A 192 5.43 23.05 9.93
CA GLU A 192 5.91 22.55 11.22
C GLU A 192 4.94 21.54 11.85
N LYS A 193 5.41 20.31 12.04
CA LYS A 193 4.65 19.27 12.73
C LYS A 193 4.89 19.41 14.22
N GLU A 194 3.83 19.30 15.01
CA GLU A 194 3.93 19.26 16.47
C GLU A 194 4.90 18.15 16.93
N PRO A 195 5.72 18.37 17.96
CA PRO A 195 6.63 17.34 18.48
C PRO A 195 5.87 16.07 18.88
N LEU A 196 6.34 14.92 18.46
CA LEU A 196 5.80 13.63 18.88
C LEU A 196 6.51 13.16 20.14
N ASN A 197 5.77 12.97 21.20
CA ASN A 197 6.33 12.46 22.46
C ASN A 197 6.48 10.93 22.37
N ILE A 198 7.71 10.45 22.18
CA ILE A 198 8.04 9.04 22.01
C ILE A 198 8.67 8.53 23.31
N SER A 199 8.02 7.57 23.98
CA SER A 199 8.50 6.97 25.22
C SER A 199 9.48 5.81 25.04
N PHE A 200 9.77 5.41 23.80
CA PHE A 200 10.65 4.28 23.45
C PHE A 200 11.78 4.71 22.53
N ASP A 201 12.96 4.10 22.72
CA ASP A 201 14.13 4.37 21.88
C ASP A 201 14.04 3.62 20.53
N VAL A 202 13.21 4.16 19.62
CA VAL A 202 13.02 3.62 18.27
C VAL A 202 14.28 3.67 17.42
N ILE A 203 15.22 4.59 17.72
CA ILE A 203 16.50 4.70 17.00
C ILE A 203 17.39 3.50 17.35
N ASN A 204 17.47 3.17 18.64
CA ASN A 204 18.22 2.00 19.09
C ASN A 204 17.55 0.70 18.64
N TRP A 205 16.23 0.65 18.66
CA TRP A 205 15.49 -0.47 18.10
C TRP A 205 15.83 -0.72 16.63
N LYS A 206 15.88 0.33 15.82
CA LYS A 206 16.32 0.25 14.41
C LYS A 206 17.79 -0.21 14.30
N LYS A 207 18.70 0.33 15.13
CA LYS A 207 20.13 -0.06 15.13
C LYS A 207 20.30 -1.54 15.47
N ASN A 208 19.51 -2.06 16.39
CA ASN A 208 19.49 -3.47 16.79
C ASN A 208 18.64 -4.34 15.84
N LYS A 209 18.38 -3.87 14.62
CA LYS A 209 17.65 -4.58 13.56
C LYS A 209 16.29 -5.10 14.04
N PHE A 210 15.64 -4.36 14.95
CA PHE A 210 14.31 -4.68 15.51
C PHE A 210 14.25 -6.02 16.27
N MET A 211 15.39 -6.51 16.78
CA MET A 211 15.47 -7.83 17.44
C MET A 211 15.00 -7.83 18.89
N GLU A 212 15.03 -6.69 19.56
CA GLU A 212 14.58 -6.57 20.95
C GLU A 212 13.12 -6.09 21.03
N PRO A 213 12.35 -6.55 22.03
CA PRO A 213 11.04 -5.97 22.32
C PRO A 213 11.16 -4.47 22.61
N LEU A 214 10.38 -3.65 21.92
CA LEU A 214 10.49 -2.19 22.00
C LEU A 214 10.22 -1.65 23.42
N HIS A 215 9.37 -2.31 24.20
CA HIS A 215 9.10 -1.93 25.60
C HIS A 215 10.31 -2.06 26.53
N ASN A 216 11.35 -2.82 26.12
CA ASN A 216 12.63 -2.89 26.85
C ASN A 216 13.54 -1.70 26.57
N LEU A 217 13.26 -0.94 25.51
CA LEU A 217 14.06 0.20 25.05
C LEU A 217 13.43 1.51 25.48
N LYS A 218 13.31 1.73 26.82
CA LYS A 218 12.83 3.01 27.34
C LYS A 218 13.82 4.11 27.00
N MET A 219 13.31 5.25 26.53
CA MET A 219 14.15 6.43 26.32
C MET A 219 14.74 6.90 27.67
N SER A 220 16.05 7.07 27.73
CA SER A 220 16.65 7.91 28.73
C SER A 220 16.29 9.36 28.44
N GLU A 221 15.87 10.14 29.44
CA GLU A 221 15.35 11.51 29.31
C GLU A 221 16.27 12.55 28.63
N LYS A 222 17.27 12.11 27.87
CA LYS A 222 18.37 12.96 27.36
C LYS A 222 18.43 13.12 25.84
N LEU A 223 17.45 12.69 25.07
CA LEU A 223 17.55 12.79 23.61
C LEU A 223 16.20 13.13 22.94
N LEU A 224 15.86 14.38 23.00
CA LEU A 224 15.11 15.08 21.93
C LEU A 224 15.46 16.57 22.00
#